data_80fdeafa237c98aadcb2f54f92ec34c6
#
_entry.id   80fdeafa237c98aadcb2f54f92ec34c6
#
_cell.length_a   1.000
_cell.length_b   1.000
_cell.length_c   1.000
_cell.angle_alpha   90.00
_cell.angle_beta   90.00
_cell.angle_gamma   90.00
#
_symmetry.space_group_name_H-M   'P 1'
#
loop_
_entity.id
_entity.type
_entity.pdbx_description
1 polymer ?
#
loop_
_entity_poly.entity_id
_entity_poly.type
_entity_poly.pdbx_seq_one_letter_code
_entity_poly.pdbx_strand_id
1 'polypeptide(L)'
;RYYMRKIYFVLSYDPTATDQIDVANAGTYKNYYFVEGDRPYIRRETLVENCFIRPGLLFSSRDVDNTYTAFGRLRIVKYVNIRFEPAGRNDEGVNQLDCYILLSKDKPQSVSLELEGTNSEGDLGFAVGATYQHRNIFKGSETFSAKVRGAYESLSGDLSGLINDRYTELGGEIGVTYPKFLFPFLRTDFRRRMKASTEYSINLNFQQRPEYTRVIWGAAWKYKWTTNRGFYRHNYDLLDINYVYLPRKTDGVLENI
;
A
#
# COMPACT_ATOMS: atom_id res chain seq x y z
N ARG A 1 -7.92 -35.37 -12.67
CA ARG A 1 -8.40 -34.37 -11.70
C ARG A 1 -7.58 -34.54 -10.42
N TYR A 2 -7.15 -33.43 -9.82
CA TYR A 2 -6.36 -33.43 -8.59
C TYR A 2 -7.09 -32.59 -7.53
N TYR A 3 -7.05 -33.05 -6.27
CA TYR A 3 -7.58 -32.32 -5.13
C TYR A 3 -6.45 -31.80 -4.25
N MET A 4 -6.63 -30.62 -3.65
CA MET A 4 -5.66 -30.03 -2.73
C MET A 4 -5.71 -30.76 -1.39
N ARG A 5 -4.62 -31.42 -0.98
CA ARG A 5 -4.51 -32.09 0.33
C ARG A 5 -4.08 -31.12 1.41
N LYS A 6 -2.86 -30.66 1.33
CA LYS A 6 -2.26 -29.72 2.29
C LYS A 6 -1.73 -28.49 1.58
N ILE A 7 -1.82 -27.33 2.23
CA ILE A 7 -1.30 -26.07 1.71
C ILE A 7 -0.37 -25.49 2.75
N TYR A 8 0.90 -25.30 2.37
CA TYR A 8 1.96 -24.79 3.20
C TYR A 8 2.32 -23.36 2.78
N PHE A 9 2.39 -22.45 3.76
CA PHE A 9 3.01 -21.15 3.60
C PHE A 9 4.43 -21.19 4.14
N VAL A 10 5.41 -20.90 3.29
CA VAL A 10 6.83 -20.87 3.66
C VAL A 10 7.29 -19.41 3.59
N LEU A 11 7.55 -18.80 4.77
CA LEU A 11 7.79 -17.35 4.88
C LEU A 11 9.27 -16.97 4.79
N SER A 12 10.18 -17.93 4.85
CA SER A 12 11.63 -17.70 4.78
C SER A 12 12.24 -18.18 3.46
N TYR A 13 11.46 -18.13 2.38
CA TYR A 13 11.92 -18.59 1.08
C TYR A 13 13.01 -17.69 0.50
N ASP A 14 14.17 -18.30 0.24
CA ASP A 14 15.25 -17.70 -0.53
C ASP A 14 15.30 -18.35 -1.92
N PRO A 15 15.02 -17.61 -3.01
CA PRO A 15 15.05 -18.14 -4.37
C PRO A 15 16.45 -18.60 -4.83
N THR A 16 17.50 -18.22 -4.11
CA THR A 16 18.89 -18.59 -4.43
C THR A 16 19.38 -19.84 -3.64
N ALA A 17 18.66 -20.21 -2.58
CA ALA A 17 18.98 -21.36 -1.77
C ALA A 17 18.31 -22.63 -2.32
N THR A 18 19.07 -23.75 -2.27
CA THR A 18 18.58 -25.06 -2.73
C THR A 18 18.05 -25.90 -1.56
N ASP A 19 17.78 -25.27 -0.42
CA ASP A 19 17.43 -25.95 0.82
C ASP A 19 16.07 -26.66 0.72
N GLN A 20 16.01 -27.85 1.31
CA GLN A 20 14.76 -28.57 1.49
C GLN A 20 13.88 -27.83 2.51
N ILE A 21 12.61 -27.70 2.18
CA ILE A 21 11.63 -27.06 3.07
C ILE A 21 11.35 -28.03 4.22
N ASP A 22 11.77 -27.66 5.43
CA ASP A 22 11.43 -28.43 6.64
C ASP A 22 9.99 -28.10 7.06
N VAL A 23 9.10 -29.06 6.84
CA VAL A 23 7.68 -28.96 7.22
C VAL A 23 7.37 -29.62 8.55
N ALA A 24 8.35 -30.24 9.23
CA ALA A 24 8.11 -31.03 10.44
C ALA A 24 7.53 -30.21 11.59
N ASN A 25 7.92 -28.93 11.68
CA ASN A 25 7.48 -28.00 12.73
C ASN A 25 6.46 -26.96 12.25
N ALA A 26 5.71 -27.26 11.17
CA ALA A 26 4.74 -26.33 10.63
C ALA A 26 3.59 -26.05 11.61
N GLY A 27 3.36 -24.80 11.95
CA GLY A 27 2.17 -24.37 12.70
C GLY A 27 0.90 -24.50 11.85
N THR A 28 -0.26 -24.58 12.48
CA THR A 28 -1.55 -24.71 11.78
C THR A 28 -2.48 -23.54 12.11
N TYR A 29 -3.24 -23.08 11.12
CA TYR A 29 -4.32 -22.10 11.28
C TYR A 29 -5.33 -22.27 10.13
N LYS A 30 -6.61 -22.43 10.44
CA LYS A 30 -7.71 -22.59 9.45
C LYS A 30 -7.43 -23.64 8.35
N ASN A 31 -6.90 -24.79 8.72
CA ASN A 31 -6.53 -25.90 7.82
C ASN A 31 -5.39 -25.58 6.82
N TYR A 32 -4.59 -24.54 7.10
CA TYR A 32 -3.35 -24.25 6.41
C TYR A 32 -2.17 -24.48 7.34
N TYR A 33 -1.03 -24.79 6.75
CA TYR A 33 0.23 -25.04 7.44
C TYR A 33 1.20 -23.88 7.23
N PHE A 34 1.96 -23.51 8.26
CA PHE A 34 2.86 -22.36 8.24
C PHE A 34 4.25 -22.76 8.68
N VAL A 35 5.20 -22.64 7.77
CA VAL A 35 6.63 -22.75 8.04
C VAL A 35 7.15 -21.32 8.22
N GLU A 36 7.23 -20.93 9.49
CA GLU A 36 7.62 -19.59 9.91
C GLU A 36 9.00 -19.67 10.55
N GLY A 37 9.85 -18.66 10.32
CA GLY A 37 11.07 -18.51 11.11
C GLY A 37 10.76 -17.94 12.51
N ASP A 38 11.79 -17.67 13.29
CA ASP A 38 11.68 -17.17 14.67
C ASP A 38 10.85 -15.89 14.80
N ARG A 39 10.79 -15.08 13.75
CA ARG A 39 10.05 -13.81 13.73
C ARG A 39 9.19 -13.69 12.48
N PRO A 40 7.94 -14.18 12.51
CA PRO A 40 7.04 -14.03 11.39
C PRO A 40 6.78 -12.54 11.10
N TYR A 41 6.98 -12.18 9.84
CA TYR A 41 6.83 -10.77 9.40
C TYR A 41 5.43 -10.43 8.92
N ILE A 42 4.57 -11.42 8.70
CA ILE A 42 3.19 -11.25 8.24
C ILE A 42 2.25 -12.11 9.06
N ARG A 43 1.04 -11.65 9.32
CA ARG A 43 0.03 -12.37 10.08
C ARG A 43 -0.55 -13.53 9.25
N ARG A 44 -0.85 -14.65 9.91
CA ARG A 44 -1.47 -15.83 9.29
C ARG A 44 -2.83 -15.49 8.67
N GLU A 45 -3.63 -14.63 9.31
CA GLU A 45 -4.90 -14.15 8.77
C GLU A 45 -4.72 -13.49 7.42
N THR A 46 -3.71 -12.63 7.28
CA THR A 46 -3.43 -11.92 6.02
C THR A 46 -3.05 -12.90 4.92
N LEU A 47 -2.28 -13.97 5.23
CA LEU A 47 -1.92 -15.01 4.28
C LEU A 47 -3.15 -15.79 3.81
N VAL A 48 -3.99 -16.23 4.75
CA VAL A 48 -5.22 -16.98 4.43
C VAL A 48 -6.22 -16.11 3.68
N GLU A 49 -6.38 -14.84 4.02
CA GLU A 49 -7.27 -13.90 3.32
C GLU A 49 -6.86 -13.68 1.85
N ASN A 50 -5.58 -13.78 1.52
CA ASN A 50 -5.05 -13.58 0.16
C ASN A 50 -4.83 -14.90 -0.61
N CYS A 51 -5.10 -16.06 -0.01
CA CYS A 51 -5.01 -17.37 -0.65
C CYS A 51 -6.37 -17.82 -1.19
N PHE A 52 -6.46 -18.04 -2.48
CA PHE A 52 -7.68 -18.56 -3.15
C PHE A 52 -7.66 -20.08 -3.25
N ILE A 53 -6.48 -20.72 -3.15
CA ILE A 53 -6.33 -22.17 -3.11
C ILE A 53 -6.82 -22.66 -1.76
N ARG A 54 -7.72 -23.64 -1.75
CA ARG A 54 -8.35 -24.15 -0.51
C ARG A 54 -8.10 -25.65 -0.34
N PRO A 55 -7.76 -26.12 0.88
CA PRO A 55 -7.65 -27.55 1.15
C PRO A 55 -8.99 -28.27 0.87
N GLY A 56 -8.91 -29.50 0.37
CA GLY A 56 -10.07 -30.34 0.06
C GLY A 56 -10.81 -29.99 -1.25
N LEU A 57 -10.46 -28.90 -1.93
CA LEU A 57 -11.07 -28.54 -3.20
C LEU A 57 -10.27 -28.99 -4.41
N LEU A 58 -10.94 -29.04 -5.56
CA LEU A 58 -10.32 -29.36 -6.84
C LEU A 58 -9.27 -28.31 -7.23
N PHE A 59 -8.15 -28.76 -7.82
CA PHE A 59 -7.16 -27.86 -8.40
C PHE A 59 -7.80 -26.95 -9.45
N SER A 60 -7.48 -25.67 -9.35
CA SER A 60 -7.98 -24.62 -10.23
C SER A 60 -6.84 -23.68 -10.60
N SER A 61 -6.45 -23.61 -11.87
CA SER A 61 -5.45 -22.65 -12.35
C SER A 61 -5.88 -21.21 -12.08
N ARG A 62 -7.18 -20.94 -12.16
CA ARG A 62 -7.72 -19.61 -11.83
C ARG A 62 -7.46 -19.20 -10.39
N ASP A 63 -7.56 -20.15 -9.44
CA ASP A 63 -7.32 -19.86 -8.02
C ASP A 63 -5.83 -19.68 -7.75
N VAL A 64 -4.98 -20.39 -8.49
CA VAL A 64 -3.52 -20.18 -8.49
C VAL A 64 -3.18 -18.77 -8.97
N ASP A 65 -3.70 -18.35 -10.12
CA ASP A 65 -3.46 -17.01 -10.69
C ASP A 65 -3.99 -15.89 -9.77
N ASN A 66 -5.17 -16.10 -9.16
CA ASN A 66 -5.73 -15.17 -8.19
C ASN A 66 -4.84 -15.08 -6.93
N THR A 67 -4.27 -16.19 -6.48
CA THR A 67 -3.36 -16.25 -5.35
C THR A 67 -2.06 -15.51 -5.65
N TYR A 68 -1.44 -15.77 -6.81
CA TYR A 68 -0.28 -15.00 -7.28
C TYR A 68 -0.54 -13.50 -7.31
N THR A 69 -1.67 -13.11 -7.90
CA THR A 69 -2.06 -11.71 -7.99
C THR A 69 -2.28 -11.07 -6.62
N ALA A 70 -2.91 -11.80 -5.69
CA ALA A 70 -3.18 -11.29 -4.36
C ALA A 70 -1.91 -11.09 -3.55
N PHE A 71 -0.99 -12.08 -3.54
CA PHE A 71 0.29 -11.95 -2.84
C PHE A 71 1.21 -10.92 -3.48
N GLY A 72 1.22 -10.80 -4.82
CA GLY A 72 1.99 -9.77 -5.53
C GLY A 72 1.56 -8.33 -5.23
N ARG A 73 0.38 -8.12 -4.64
CA ARG A 73 -0.10 -6.81 -4.16
C ARG A 73 0.37 -6.47 -2.76
N LEU A 74 0.81 -7.46 -2.00
CA LEU A 74 1.31 -7.24 -0.64
C LEU A 74 2.70 -6.61 -0.71
N ARG A 75 2.81 -5.37 -0.26
CA ARG A 75 4.02 -4.54 -0.36
C ARG A 75 5.24 -5.12 0.37
N ILE A 76 5.00 -6.00 1.37
CA ILE A 76 6.05 -6.66 2.13
C ILE A 76 6.56 -7.93 1.46
N VAL A 77 5.85 -8.46 0.46
CA VAL A 77 6.24 -9.67 -0.28
C VAL A 77 7.02 -9.26 -1.52
N LYS A 78 8.25 -9.76 -1.65
CA LYS A 78 9.14 -9.52 -2.78
C LYS A 78 8.96 -10.54 -3.90
N TYR A 79 8.98 -11.82 -3.54
CA TYR A 79 8.79 -12.93 -4.46
C TYR A 79 7.72 -13.88 -3.97
N VAL A 80 6.94 -14.39 -4.91
CA VAL A 80 5.93 -15.43 -4.71
C VAL A 80 6.24 -16.57 -5.65
N ASN A 81 6.33 -17.80 -5.13
CA ASN A 81 6.43 -19.00 -5.93
C ASN A 81 5.45 -20.04 -5.39
N ILE A 82 4.66 -20.65 -6.25
CA ILE A 82 3.68 -21.66 -5.87
C ILE A 82 4.08 -22.97 -6.55
N ARG A 83 4.40 -23.97 -5.75
CA ARG A 83 4.81 -25.30 -6.20
C ARG A 83 3.75 -26.31 -5.80
N PHE A 84 3.58 -27.32 -6.64
CA PHE A 84 2.67 -28.44 -6.40
C PHE A 84 3.45 -29.74 -6.43
N GLU A 85 3.24 -30.59 -5.44
CA GLU A 85 3.84 -31.91 -5.34
C GLU A 85 2.77 -33.00 -5.29
N PRO A 86 2.88 -34.07 -6.09
CA PRO A 86 1.96 -35.20 -6.00
C PRO A 86 2.00 -35.84 -4.60
N ALA A 87 0.83 -35.96 -3.99
CA ALA A 87 0.69 -36.49 -2.63
C ALA A 87 0.08 -37.91 -2.62
N GLY A 88 0.10 -38.59 -3.77
CA GLY A 88 -0.47 -39.92 -3.92
C GLY A 88 -1.98 -39.91 -4.20
N ARG A 89 -2.64 -41.03 -3.85
CA ARG A 89 -4.09 -41.19 -3.94
C ARG A 89 -4.65 -41.39 -2.53
N ASN A 90 -5.86 -40.88 -2.30
CA ASN A 90 -6.57 -41.19 -1.07
C ASN A 90 -7.20 -42.60 -1.14
N ASP A 91 -7.88 -43.02 -0.07
CA ASP A 91 -8.53 -44.34 0.04
C ASP A 91 -9.65 -44.55 -1.02
N GLU A 92 -10.17 -43.45 -1.58
CA GLU A 92 -11.17 -43.43 -2.67
C GLU A 92 -10.55 -43.45 -4.07
N GLY A 93 -9.21 -43.57 -4.18
CA GLY A 93 -8.48 -43.56 -5.45
C GLY A 93 -8.31 -42.18 -6.12
N VAL A 94 -8.61 -41.09 -5.40
CA VAL A 94 -8.54 -39.73 -5.92
C VAL A 94 -7.11 -39.19 -5.82
N ASN A 95 -6.59 -38.64 -6.90
CA ASN A 95 -5.26 -38.02 -6.92
C ASN A 95 -5.22 -36.74 -6.07
N GLN A 96 -4.16 -36.62 -5.25
CA GLN A 96 -3.96 -35.48 -4.36
C GLN A 96 -2.68 -34.70 -4.67
N LEU A 97 -2.70 -33.40 -4.39
CA LEU A 97 -1.57 -32.48 -4.48
C LEU A 97 -1.36 -31.77 -3.15
N ASP A 98 -0.12 -31.66 -2.75
CA ASP A 98 0.33 -30.69 -1.75
C ASP A 98 0.78 -29.39 -2.46
N CYS A 99 0.44 -28.26 -1.87
CA CYS A 99 0.76 -26.95 -2.38
C CYS A 99 1.71 -26.23 -1.43
N TYR A 100 2.80 -25.70 -1.97
CA TYR A 100 3.78 -24.90 -1.24
C TYR A 100 3.77 -23.48 -1.79
N ILE A 101 3.34 -22.53 -0.97
CA ILE A 101 3.33 -21.10 -1.27
C ILE A 101 4.55 -20.48 -0.61
N LEU A 102 5.57 -20.24 -1.44
CA LEU A 102 6.88 -19.76 -1.02
C LEU A 102 6.92 -18.25 -1.15
N LEU A 103 7.17 -17.57 -0.03
CA LEU A 103 7.15 -16.12 0.05
C LEU A 103 8.49 -15.60 0.57
N SER A 104 9.08 -14.63 -0.12
CA SER A 104 10.23 -13.90 0.39
C SER A 104 9.86 -12.47 0.79
N LYS A 105 10.48 -12.02 1.86
CA LYS A 105 10.25 -10.70 2.45
C LYS A 105 10.98 -9.62 1.68
N ASP A 106 10.32 -8.48 1.44
CA ASP A 106 10.96 -7.24 1.00
C ASP A 106 11.42 -6.38 2.18
N LYS A 107 12.21 -5.35 1.88
CA LYS A 107 12.62 -4.35 2.87
C LYS A 107 11.37 -3.60 3.36
N PRO A 108 11.11 -3.60 4.69
CA PRO A 108 9.90 -2.98 5.21
C PRO A 108 9.93 -1.45 5.16
N GLN A 109 11.11 -0.85 5.15
CA GLN A 109 11.30 0.60 5.25
C GLN A 109 12.01 1.15 4.02
N SER A 110 11.63 2.34 3.61
CA SER A 110 12.32 3.13 2.59
C SER A 110 12.25 4.62 2.92
N VAL A 111 13.31 5.32 2.57
CA VAL A 111 13.38 6.78 2.61
C VAL A 111 13.73 7.25 1.21
N SER A 112 13.03 8.24 0.70
CA SER A 112 13.37 8.96 -0.53
C SER A 112 13.55 10.43 -0.25
N LEU A 113 14.53 11.03 -0.91
CA LEU A 113 14.78 12.46 -0.91
C LEU A 113 14.56 12.99 -2.31
N GLU A 114 13.86 14.11 -2.42
CA GLU A 114 13.54 14.79 -3.67
C GLU A 114 14.12 16.20 -3.62
N LEU A 115 14.83 16.60 -4.68
CA LEU A 115 15.34 17.95 -4.86
C LEU A 115 14.80 18.47 -6.20
N GLU A 116 14.14 19.60 -6.16
CA GLU A 116 13.57 20.26 -7.34
C GLU A 116 14.13 21.67 -7.48
N GLY A 117 14.49 22.05 -8.69
CA GLY A 117 14.78 23.43 -9.06
C GLY A 117 13.70 23.93 -10.04
N THR A 118 13.18 25.11 -9.82
CA THR A 118 12.19 25.73 -10.70
C THR A 118 12.71 27.05 -11.24
N ASN A 119 12.37 27.34 -12.50
CA ASN A 119 12.57 28.66 -13.10
C ASN A 119 11.31 28.98 -13.92
N SER A 120 10.50 29.85 -13.41
CA SER A 120 9.22 30.24 -14.00
C SER A 120 9.22 31.75 -14.22
N GLU A 121 9.20 32.16 -15.49
CA GLU A 121 9.13 33.60 -15.90
C GLU A 121 10.21 34.50 -15.27
N GLY A 122 11.37 33.91 -14.93
CA GLY A 122 12.47 34.63 -14.27
C GLY A 122 12.54 34.44 -12.75
N ASP A 123 11.53 33.81 -12.15
CA ASP A 123 11.51 33.46 -10.76
C ASP A 123 12.31 32.16 -10.53
N LEU A 124 13.29 32.22 -9.65
CA LEU A 124 14.13 31.08 -9.30
C LEU A 124 13.66 30.49 -7.98
N GLY A 125 13.38 29.18 -8.01
CA GLY A 125 12.93 28.45 -6.85
C GLY A 125 13.65 27.12 -6.66
N PHE A 126 13.57 26.60 -5.46
CA PHE A 126 13.97 25.25 -5.14
C PHE A 126 13.01 24.63 -4.12
N ALA A 127 12.86 23.30 -4.21
CA ALA A 127 12.10 22.55 -3.22
C ALA A 127 12.90 21.32 -2.78
N VAL A 128 12.70 20.96 -1.52
CA VAL A 128 13.27 19.76 -0.90
C VAL A 128 12.15 18.95 -0.30
N GLY A 129 12.10 17.67 -0.64
CA GLY A 129 11.14 16.72 -0.10
C GLY A 129 11.84 15.54 0.54
N ALA A 130 11.24 14.99 1.58
CA ALA A 130 11.60 13.71 2.17
C ALA A 130 10.35 12.87 2.40
N THR A 131 10.40 11.61 1.99
CA THR A 131 9.31 10.66 2.18
C THR A 131 9.85 9.42 2.89
N TYR A 132 9.26 9.10 4.04
CA TYR A 132 9.47 7.85 4.74
C TYR A 132 8.27 6.92 4.49
N GLN A 133 8.54 5.65 4.23
CA GLN A 133 7.51 4.61 4.11
C GLN A 133 7.87 3.38 4.94
N HIS A 134 6.85 2.83 5.62
CA HIS A 134 6.91 1.53 6.27
C HIS A 134 5.81 0.62 5.70
N ARG A 135 6.19 -0.44 4.97
CA ARG A 135 5.29 -1.28 4.16
C ARG A 135 4.61 -2.42 4.90
N ASN A 136 4.71 -2.46 6.20
CA ASN A 136 4.16 -3.57 7.00
C ASN A 136 4.01 -3.18 8.46
N ILE A 137 3.40 -2.03 8.72
CA ILE A 137 3.38 -1.43 10.06
C ILE A 137 2.64 -2.30 11.10
N PHE A 138 1.58 -3.01 10.68
CA PHE A 138 0.78 -3.88 11.54
C PHE A 138 0.88 -5.37 11.12
N LYS A 139 1.91 -5.78 10.38
CA LYS A 139 2.10 -7.15 9.87
C LYS A 139 0.96 -7.67 8.95
N GLY A 140 0.21 -6.79 8.33
CA GLY A 140 -0.82 -7.10 7.34
C GLY A 140 -0.52 -6.48 5.97
N SER A 141 0.75 -6.08 5.74
CA SER A 141 1.20 -5.35 4.56
C SER A 141 0.57 -3.96 4.41
N GLU A 142 0.15 -3.36 5.52
CA GLU A 142 -0.28 -1.97 5.55
C GLU A 142 0.92 -1.06 5.32
N THR A 143 0.73 -0.03 4.50
CA THR A 143 1.77 0.95 4.22
C THR A 143 1.49 2.22 4.99
N PHE A 144 2.39 2.57 5.90
CA PHE A 144 2.47 3.89 6.50
C PHE A 144 3.38 4.78 5.64
N SER A 145 2.98 6.02 5.41
CA SER A 145 3.79 7.03 4.72
C SER A 145 3.80 8.33 5.50
N ALA A 146 4.96 8.95 5.59
CA ALA A 146 5.12 10.31 6.11
C ALA A 146 5.94 11.10 5.10
N LYS A 147 5.39 12.21 4.62
CA LYS A 147 6.03 13.10 3.65
C LYS A 147 6.15 14.50 4.23
N VAL A 148 7.31 15.11 4.05
CA VAL A 148 7.55 16.52 4.32
C VAL A 148 8.10 17.18 3.05
N ARG A 149 7.72 18.41 2.79
CA ARG A 149 8.19 19.20 1.65
C ARG A 149 8.34 20.65 2.05
N GLY A 150 9.48 21.24 1.73
CA GLY A 150 9.71 22.68 1.81
C GLY A 150 10.03 23.23 0.44
N ALA A 151 9.45 24.37 0.10
CA ALA A 151 9.75 25.09 -1.15
C ALA A 151 10.00 26.57 -0.87
N TYR A 152 10.92 27.12 -1.63
CA TYR A 152 11.26 28.53 -1.61
C TYR A 152 11.39 29.02 -3.05
N GLU A 153 10.82 30.19 -3.33
CA GLU A 153 10.90 30.84 -4.63
C GLU A 153 11.09 32.34 -4.43
N SER A 154 12.07 32.91 -5.15
CA SER A 154 12.31 34.35 -5.18
C SER A 154 11.56 34.92 -6.36
N LEU A 155 10.58 35.79 -6.11
CA LEU A 155 9.77 36.40 -7.14
C LEU A 155 10.52 37.58 -7.75
N SER A 156 10.72 37.57 -9.08
CA SER A 156 11.32 38.65 -9.84
C SER A 156 10.21 39.49 -10.46
N GLY A 157 9.84 40.58 -9.82
CA GLY A 157 8.83 41.52 -10.34
C GLY A 157 8.89 42.83 -9.57
N ASP A 158 8.36 43.90 -10.19
CA ASP A 158 8.17 45.20 -9.52
C ASP A 158 6.95 45.09 -8.59
N LEU A 159 7.14 44.43 -7.46
CA LEU A 159 6.14 44.25 -6.39
C LEU A 159 6.23 45.41 -5.37
N SER A 160 6.47 46.61 -5.90
CA SER A 160 6.58 47.83 -5.08
C SER A 160 5.31 48.02 -4.24
N GLY A 161 5.43 47.90 -2.94
CA GLY A 161 4.34 47.97 -1.97
C GLY A 161 3.94 46.67 -1.30
N LEU A 162 4.46 45.50 -1.72
CA LEU A 162 4.28 44.25 -1.03
C LEU A 162 5.37 44.02 0.04
N ILE A 163 4.98 43.40 1.14
CA ILE A 163 5.85 43.26 2.35
C ILE A 163 6.90 42.14 2.16
N ASN A 164 6.63 41.19 1.26
CA ASN A 164 7.49 40.06 0.94
C ASN A 164 7.48 39.77 -0.55
N ASP A 165 8.63 39.74 -1.16
CA ASP A 165 8.91 39.33 -2.53
C ASP A 165 9.29 37.82 -2.64
N ARG A 166 8.82 37.03 -1.71
CA ARG A 166 9.22 35.62 -1.56
C ARG A 166 8.01 34.70 -1.39
N TYR A 167 8.08 33.56 -2.06
CA TYR A 167 7.17 32.47 -1.80
C TYR A 167 7.86 31.41 -0.92
N THR A 168 7.19 31.03 0.14
CA THR A 168 7.65 29.93 1.01
C THR A 168 6.50 28.95 1.25
N GLU A 169 6.78 27.68 1.10
CA GLU A 169 5.85 26.60 1.38
C GLU A 169 6.47 25.55 2.29
N LEU A 170 5.70 25.10 3.28
CA LEU A 170 6.03 23.97 4.12
C LEU A 170 4.83 23.04 4.18
N GLY A 171 4.99 21.83 3.66
CA GLY A 171 3.95 20.81 3.62
C GLY A 171 4.35 19.56 4.40
N GLY A 172 3.37 18.93 5.03
CA GLY A 172 3.50 17.62 5.66
C GLY A 172 2.27 16.77 5.38
N GLU A 173 2.48 15.48 5.15
CA GLU A 173 1.41 14.50 4.96
C GLU A 173 1.75 13.22 5.67
N ILE A 174 0.76 12.64 6.35
CA ILE A 174 0.84 11.33 6.98
C ILE A 174 -0.32 10.51 6.45
N GLY A 175 -0.03 9.27 6.01
CA GLY A 175 -1.05 8.37 5.48
C GLY A 175 -0.84 6.93 5.88
N VAL A 176 -1.94 6.17 5.91
CA VAL A 176 -1.94 4.71 6.06
C VAL A 176 -2.81 4.10 4.98
N THR A 177 -2.23 3.15 4.23
CA THR A 177 -2.93 2.42 3.18
C THR A 177 -3.04 0.95 3.57
N TYR A 178 -4.25 0.43 3.64
CA TYR A 178 -4.55 -0.98 3.84
C TYR A 178 -4.74 -1.67 2.49
N PRO A 179 -4.10 -2.83 2.22
CA PRO A 179 -4.26 -3.56 0.95
C PRO A 179 -5.57 -4.36 0.89
N LYS A 180 -6.62 -3.85 1.51
CA LYS A 180 -7.95 -4.45 1.56
C LYS A 180 -9.04 -3.40 1.71
N PHE A 181 -10.28 -3.81 1.43
CA PHE A 181 -11.45 -2.98 1.64
C PHE A 181 -11.88 -3.03 3.11
N LEU A 182 -11.71 -1.93 3.83
CA LEU A 182 -12.09 -1.80 5.25
C LEU A 182 -13.54 -1.28 5.36
N PHE A 183 -14.49 -2.09 4.94
CA PHE A 183 -15.90 -1.78 5.11
C PHE A 183 -16.57 -2.88 5.95
N PRO A 184 -17.14 -2.55 7.12
CA PRO A 184 -17.56 -3.56 8.10
C PRO A 184 -18.72 -4.44 7.64
N PHE A 185 -19.56 -3.95 6.73
CA PHE A 185 -20.78 -4.63 6.28
C PHE A 185 -20.59 -5.55 5.06
N LEU A 186 -19.37 -5.67 4.51
CA LEU A 186 -19.11 -6.52 3.36
C LEU A 186 -18.72 -7.94 3.79
N ARG A 187 -19.30 -8.94 3.13
CA ARG A 187 -18.95 -10.36 3.32
C ARG A 187 -17.50 -10.61 2.92
N THR A 188 -16.83 -11.47 3.66
CA THR A 188 -15.40 -11.80 3.48
C THR A 188 -15.09 -12.31 2.07
N ASP A 189 -15.96 -13.15 1.49
CA ASP A 189 -15.76 -13.69 0.13
C ASP A 189 -15.83 -12.60 -0.95
N PHE A 190 -16.67 -11.59 -0.77
CA PHE A 190 -16.76 -10.46 -1.67
C PHE A 190 -15.52 -9.58 -1.57
N ARG A 191 -15.06 -9.26 -0.35
CA ARG A 191 -13.84 -8.48 -0.11
C ARG A 191 -12.60 -9.13 -0.75
N ARG A 192 -12.48 -10.47 -0.68
CA ARG A 192 -11.35 -11.22 -1.27
C ARG A 192 -11.28 -11.07 -2.79
N ARG A 193 -12.42 -11.04 -3.48
CA ARG A 193 -12.49 -10.93 -4.94
C ARG A 193 -12.18 -9.53 -5.44
N MET A 194 -12.37 -8.52 -4.60
CA MET A 194 -12.06 -7.15 -4.94
C MET A 194 -10.56 -6.87 -4.74
N LYS A 195 -9.90 -6.43 -5.79
CA LYS A 195 -8.55 -5.88 -5.71
C LYS A 195 -8.65 -4.46 -5.15
N ALA A 196 -8.89 -4.36 -3.85
CA ALA A 196 -9.21 -3.10 -3.19
C ALA A 196 -8.11 -2.64 -2.25
N SER A 197 -8.08 -1.33 -2.00
CA SER A 197 -7.31 -0.70 -0.93
C SER A 197 -8.15 0.39 -0.26
N THR A 198 -7.85 0.62 1.01
CA THR A 198 -8.41 1.72 1.81
C THR A 198 -7.27 2.62 2.24
N GLU A 199 -7.42 3.92 2.04
CA GLU A 199 -6.41 4.92 2.33
C GLU A 199 -6.99 5.98 3.28
N TYR A 200 -6.24 6.27 4.34
CA TYR A 200 -6.47 7.38 5.25
C TYR A 200 -5.28 8.30 5.19
N SER A 201 -5.51 9.59 5.03
CA SER A 201 -4.44 10.59 5.06
C SER A 201 -4.85 11.86 5.77
N ILE A 202 -3.87 12.52 6.36
CA ILE A 202 -3.96 13.84 6.95
C ILE A 202 -2.81 14.66 6.38
N ASN A 203 -3.10 15.86 5.93
CA ASN A 203 -2.09 16.80 5.44
C ASN A 203 -2.19 18.15 6.13
N LEU A 204 -1.05 18.83 6.16
CA LEU A 204 -0.91 20.21 6.59
C LEU A 204 -0.04 20.91 5.57
N ASN A 205 -0.51 22.04 5.06
CA ASN A 205 0.26 22.88 4.15
C ASN A 205 0.22 24.33 4.63
N PHE A 206 1.40 24.88 4.83
CA PHE A 206 1.61 26.29 5.15
C PHE A 206 2.23 26.97 3.93
N GLN A 207 1.59 28.02 3.46
CA GLN A 207 2.06 28.81 2.33
C GLN A 207 2.09 30.28 2.71
N GLN A 208 3.23 30.91 2.43
CA GLN A 208 3.41 32.34 2.58
C GLN A 208 3.75 32.92 1.20
N ARG A 209 2.87 33.79 0.74
CA ARG A 209 3.03 34.61 -0.48
C ARG A 209 3.05 36.09 -0.14
N PRO A 210 3.50 36.96 -1.05
CA PRO A 210 3.42 38.41 -0.84
C PRO A 210 2.00 38.87 -0.48
N GLU A 211 0.98 38.32 -1.16
CA GLU A 211 -0.40 38.74 -1.06
C GLU A 211 -1.14 38.16 0.15
N TYR A 212 -0.74 36.95 0.60
CA TYR A 212 -1.42 36.26 1.69
C TYR A 212 -0.54 35.22 2.39
N THR A 213 -0.95 34.88 3.59
CA THR A 213 -0.49 33.66 4.28
C THR A 213 -1.68 32.72 4.39
N ARG A 214 -1.47 31.44 4.01
CA ARG A 214 -2.49 30.41 3.99
C ARG A 214 -2.04 29.17 4.73
N VAL A 215 -2.91 28.64 5.55
CA VAL A 215 -2.74 27.32 6.20
C VAL A 215 -3.88 26.42 5.77
N ILE A 216 -3.53 25.26 5.23
CA ILE A 216 -4.51 24.27 4.77
C ILE A 216 -4.34 23.01 5.60
N TRP A 217 -5.44 22.56 6.20
CA TRP A 217 -5.56 21.26 6.84
C TRP A 217 -6.42 20.39 5.97
N GLY A 218 -5.96 19.16 5.69
CA GLY A 218 -6.73 18.20 4.95
C GLY A 218 -6.82 16.87 5.68
N ALA A 219 -7.96 16.19 5.52
CA ALA A 219 -8.16 14.82 5.93
C ALA A 219 -8.93 14.08 4.84
N ALA A 220 -8.46 12.91 4.47
CA ALA A 220 -9.08 12.12 3.42
C ALA A 220 -9.26 10.65 3.82
N TRP A 221 -10.38 10.08 3.39
CA TRP A 221 -10.69 8.66 3.48
C TRP A 221 -11.15 8.18 2.11
N LYS A 222 -10.33 7.33 1.49
CA LYS A 222 -10.50 6.92 0.10
C LYS A 222 -10.55 5.41 -0.03
N TYR A 223 -11.43 4.94 -0.92
CA TYR A 223 -11.47 3.56 -1.37
C TYR A 223 -11.05 3.48 -2.82
N LYS A 224 -10.17 2.53 -3.14
CA LYS A 224 -9.74 2.24 -4.51
C LYS A 224 -9.95 0.74 -4.75
N TRP A 225 -10.60 0.38 -5.84
CA TRP A 225 -10.74 -1.02 -6.21
C TRP A 225 -10.80 -1.20 -7.71
N THR A 226 -10.58 -2.43 -8.16
CA THR A 226 -10.66 -2.79 -9.59
C THR A 226 -11.65 -3.93 -9.78
N THR A 227 -12.42 -3.85 -10.87
CA THR A 227 -13.36 -4.88 -11.30
C THR A 227 -13.03 -5.37 -12.71
N ASN A 228 -13.72 -6.43 -13.15
CA ASN A 228 -13.58 -7.00 -14.48
C ASN A 228 -12.10 -7.26 -14.88
N ARG A 229 -11.37 -8.05 -14.04
CA ARG A 229 -9.94 -8.41 -14.25
C ARG A 229 -9.00 -7.20 -14.37
N GLY A 230 -9.39 -6.04 -13.83
CA GLY A 230 -8.56 -4.83 -13.82
C GLY A 230 -8.90 -3.82 -14.92
N PHE A 231 -9.88 -4.08 -15.78
CA PHE A 231 -10.30 -3.13 -16.82
C PHE A 231 -10.95 -1.87 -16.24
N TYR A 232 -11.70 -1.99 -15.13
CA TYR A 232 -12.33 -0.84 -14.48
C TYR A 232 -11.64 -0.53 -13.16
N ARG A 233 -11.22 0.70 -12.99
CA ARG A 233 -10.70 1.25 -11.72
C ARG A 233 -11.73 2.18 -11.13
N HIS A 234 -12.05 1.95 -9.88
CA HIS A 234 -12.98 2.77 -9.13
C HIS A 234 -12.21 3.46 -8.01
N ASN A 235 -12.39 4.76 -7.91
CA ASN A 235 -11.91 5.59 -6.80
C ASN A 235 -13.13 6.23 -6.16
N TYR A 236 -13.27 6.07 -4.87
CA TYR A 236 -14.36 6.65 -4.11
C TYR A 236 -13.80 7.37 -2.89
N ASP A 237 -13.98 8.67 -2.86
CA ASP A 237 -13.62 9.52 -1.74
C ASP A 237 -14.83 9.59 -0.81
N LEU A 238 -14.78 8.84 0.30
CA LEU A 238 -15.84 8.84 1.31
C LEU A 238 -15.80 10.14 2.11
N LEU A 239 -14.61 10.62 2.38
CA LEU A 239 -14.35 11.87 3.07
C LEU A 239 -13.15 12.56 2.40
N ASP A 240 -13.32 13.83 2.04
CA ASP A 240 -12.24 14.72 1.63
C ASP A 240 -12.56 16.11 2.17
N ILE A 241 -11.93 16.44 3.29
CA ILE A 241 -12.12 17.71 3.98
C ILE A 241 -10.86 18.52 3.82
N ASN A 242 -11.01 19.74 3.32
CA ASN A 242 -9.94 20.74 3.26
C ASN A 242 -10.41 22.01 3.96
N TYR A 243 -9.76 22.32 5.07
CA TYR A 243 -10.00 23.56 5.81
C TYR A 243 -8.89 24.55 5.52
N VAL A 244 -9.27 25.72 5.02
CA VAL A 244 -8.36 26.81 4.65
C VAL A 244 -8.48 27.94 5.63
N TYR A 245 -7.37 28.32 6.27
CA TYR A 245 -7.27 29.44 7.15
C TYR A 245 -6.31 30.49 6.57
N LEU A 246 -6.75 31.72 6.50
CA LEU A 246 -6.00 32.86 5.95
C LEU A 246 -5.71 33.87 7.09
N PRO A 247 -4.61 33.70 7.84
CA PRO A 247 -4.27 34.58 8.95
C PRO A 247 -3.90 36.01 8.50
N ARG A 248 -3.48 36.15 7.25
CA ARG A 248 -3.10 37.45 6.64
C ARG A 248 -3.56 37.53 5.21
N LYS A 249 -4.15 38.66 4.84
CA LYS A 249 -4.57 39.05 3.48
C LYS A 249 -4.20 40.50 3.28
N THR A 250 -3.79 40.85 2.08
CA THR A 250 -3.67 42.24 1.65
C THR A 250 -5.02 42.72 1.06
N ASP A 251 -5.40 43.96 1.35
CA ASP A 251 -6.70 44.55 0.97
C ASP A 251 -6.88 44.60 -0.53
N GLY A 252 -7.07 43.82 -1.31
CA GLY A 252 -7.25 43.77 -2.77
C GLY A 252 -7.56 42.34 -3.27
N VAL A 253 -7.37 41.36 -2.43
CA VAL A 253 -7.61 39.93 -2.82
C VAL A 253 -9.11 39.59 -2.83
N LEU A 254 -9.94 40.40 -2.18
CA LEU A 254 -11.39 40.13 -2.06
C LEU A 254 -12.22 40.72 -3.22
N GLU A 255 -11.66 41.55 -4.10
CA GLU A 255 -12.39 42.11 -5.25
C GLU A 255 -12.43 41.16 -6.47
N ASN A 256 -11.68 40.06 -6.47
CA ASN A 256 -11.53 39.12 -7.59
C ASN A 256 -11.93 37.66 -7.25
N ILE A 257 -12.67 37.42 -6.17
CA ILE A 257 -13.33 36.17 -5.85
C ILE A 257 -14.85 36.40 -5.82
#